data_1fb82efb2cf76e6fbe4369f6ea67a0c6
#
_entry.id   1fb82efb2cf76e6fbe4369f6ea67a0c6
#
_cell.length_a   1.000
_cell.length_b   1.000
_cell.length_c   1.000
_cell.angle_alpha   90.00
_cell.angle_beta   90.00
_cell.angle_gamma   90.00
#
_symmetry.space_group_name_H-M   'P 1'
#
loop_
_entity.id
_entity.type
_entity.pdbx_description
1 polymer ?
#
loop_
_entity_poly.entity_id
_entity_poly.type
_entity_poly.pdbx_seq_one_letter_code
_entity_poly.pdbx_strand_id
1 'polypeptide(L)'
;MPGIPTDTALYRRMLALGWVEATTEQVMHLDLSDFQYPEKMREKEREMAENGYFVDWYREGVQQGVDEMVESLNNSMWSEEIPPAAHGGMRLLVGLEGNTVAGFTGPVYPEPTGRGYFAGIAVGPGFQNHGLGSLLFYKLCQAEKDCGARYMSLFTGINNHAQNIYKSAGFETKRYFAVMIKEL
;
A
#
# COMPACT_ATOMS: atom_id res chain seq x y z
N MET A 1 5.47 -10.83 13.06
CA MET A 1 5.48 -10.06 14.33
C MET A 1 6.26 -8.79 14.10
N PRO A 2 5.81 -7.63 14.56
CA PRO A 2 6.62 -6.42 14.47
C PRO A 2 7.93 -6.64 15.25
N GLY A 3 9.03 -6.14 14.71
CA GLY A 3 10.33 -6.20 15.35
C GLY A 3 10.41 -5.36 16.64
N ILE A 4 11.60 -5.22 17.17
CA ILE A 4 11.87 -4.39 18.37
C ILE A 4 12.11 -2.96 17.91
N PRO A 5 11.48 -1.95 18.53
CA PRO A 5 11.76 -0.56 18.20
C PRO A 5 13.25 -0.22 18.46
N THR A 6 13.90 0.35 17.44
CA THR A 6 15.37 0.59 17.46
C THR A 6 15.82 1.68 18.44
N ASP A 7 14.90 2.54 18.87
CA ASP A 7 15.15 3.63 19.82
C ASP A 7 15.08 3.19 21.30
N THR A 8 14.88 1.89 21.59
CA THR A 8 14.66 1.37 22.95
C THR A 8 15.93 0.85 23.64
N ALA A 9 15.89 0.79 24.98
CA ALA A 9 16.93 0.14 25.77
C ALA A 9 17.00 -1.37 25.48
N LEU A 10 15.85 -2.01 25.19
CA LEU A 10 15.79 -3.42 24.83
C LEU A 10 16.60 -3.71 23.56
N TYR A 11 16.44 -2.93 22.52
CA TYR A 11 17.20 -3.06 21.28
C TYR A 11 18.73 -2.99 21.55
N ARG A 12 19.17 -1.94 22.25
CA ARG A 12 20.59 -1.80 22.63
C ARG A 12 21.13 -2.97 23.45
N ARG A 13 20.31 -3.50 24.38
CA ARG A 13 20.69 -4.66 25.20
C ARG A 13 20.82 -5.92 24.35
N MET A 14 19.94 -6.13 23.37
CA MET A 14 20.04 -7.29 22.48
C MET A 14 21.29 -7.25 21.63
N LEU A 15 21.65 -6.09 21.07
CA LEU A 15 22.93 -5.91 20.37
C LEU A 15 24.13 -6.25 21.26
N ALA A 16 24.13 -5.77 22.52
CA ALA A 16 25.20 -6.06 23.50
C ALA A 16 25.27 -7.56 23.87
N LEU A 17 24.17 -8.31 23.72
CA LEU A 17 24.11 -9.76 23.94
C LEU A 17 24.44 -10.58 22.68
N GLY A 18 24.89 -9.94 21.61
CA GLY A 18 25.31 -10.60 20.37
C GLY A 18 24.15 -10.96 19.42
N TRP A 19 22.97 -10.33 19.60
CA TRP A 19 21.91 -10.39 18.59
C TRP A 19 22.26 -9.48 17.42
N VAL A 20 21.86 -9.85 16.20
CA VAL A 20 22.05 -9.06 14.98
C VAL A 20 20.72 -8.74 14.33
N GLU A 21 20.68 -7.65 13.59
CA GLU A 21 19.49 -7.29 12.80
C GLU A 21 19.41 -8.18 11.55
N ALA A 22 18.31 -8.91 11.40
CA ALA A 22 18.01 -9.65 10.19
C ALA A 22 17.35 -8.74 9.14
N THR A 23 16.36 -7.96 9.58
CA THR A 23 15.68 -6.97 8.74
C THR A 23 15.29 -5.76 9.57
N THR A 24 15.15 -4.62 8.90
CA THR A 24 14.62 -3.41 9.50
C THR A 24 13.36 -2.95 8.75
N GLU A 25 12.36 -2.62 9.52
CA GLU A 25 11.07 -2.17 9.06
C GLU A 25 10.76 -0.77 9.62
N GLN A 26 9.82 -0.07 9.02
CA GLN A 26 9.44 1.27 9.44
C GLN A 26 7.92 1.43 9.46
N VAL A 27 7.43 2.17 10.44
CA VAL A 27 6.06 2.72 10.42
C VAL A 27 6.13 4.08 9.73
N MET A 28 5.32 4.25 8.70
CA MET A 28 5.14 5.52 8.03
C MET A 28 3.73 6.03 8.26
N HIS A 29 3.57 7.35 8.29
CA HIS A 29 2.32 8.02 8.64
C HIS A 29 2.10 9.25 7.74
N LEU A 30 0.85 9.48 7.36
CA LEU A 30 0.37 10.66 6.67
C LEU A 30 -0.87 11.19 7.40
N ASP A 31 -0.89 12.47 7.76
CA ASP A 31 -2.11 13.18 8.13
C ASP A 31 -2.89 13.54 6.85
N LEU A 32 -4.10 13.01 6.73
CA LEU A 32 -4.90 13.21 5.54
C LEU A 32 -5.54 14.61 5.48
N SER A 33 -5.57 15.37 6.59
CA SER A 33 -6.04 16.77 6.55
C SER A 33 -5.18 17.61 5.60
N ASP A 34 -3.86 17.34 5.57
CA ASP A 34 -2.87 18.07 4.77
C ASP A 34 -2.73 17.49 3.35
N PHE A 35 -3.25 16.28 3.12
CA PHE A 35 -3.13 15.65 1.81
C PHE A 35 -3.92 16.41 0.75
N GLN A 36 -3.25 16.71 -0.36
CA GLN A 36 -3.85 17.25 -1.56
C GLN A 36 -3.44 16.40 -2.77
N TYR A 37 -4.40 16.03 -3.59
CA TYR A 37 -4.12 15.30 -4.83
C TYR A 37 -3.36 16.21 -5.80
N PRO A 38 -2.07 15.95 -6.11
CA PRO A 38 -1.24 16.89 -6.83
C PRO A 38 -1.64 17.03 -8.30
N GLU A 39 -1.47 18.24 -8.89
CA GLU A 39 -1.75 18.45 -10.31
C GLU A 39 -0.92 17.54 -11.22
N LYS A 40 0.35 17.32 -10.89
CA LYS A 40 1.21 16.35 -11.60
C LYS A 40 0.62 14.95 -11.69
N MET A 41 -0.20 14.55 -10.70
CA MET A 41 -0.86 13.23 -10.73
C MET A 41 -2.12 13.26 -11.61
N ARG A 42 -2.80 14.41 -11.73
CA ARG A 42 -3.91 14.60 -12.67
C ARG A 42 -3.41 14.56 -14.12
N GLU A 43 -2.25 15.17 -14.38
CA GLU A 43 -1.59 15.12 -15.69
C GLU A 43 -1.21 13.68 -16.03
N LYS A 44 -0.55 12.98 -15.09
CA LYS A 44 -0.18 11.58 -15.26
C LYS A 44 -1.40 10.67 -15.48
N GLU A 45 -2.50 10.91 -14.79
CA GLU A 45 -3.75 10.18 -14.98
C GLU A 45 -4.29 10.35 -16.41
N ARG A 46 -4.23 11.56 -16.97
CA ARG A 46 -4.63 11.83 -18.36
C ARG A 46 -3.72 11.10 -19.36
N GLU A 47 -2.40 11.21 -19.20
CA GLU A 47 -1.42 10.50 -20.04
C GLU A 47 -1.62 8.98 -19.99
N MET A 48 -1.87 8.42 -18.81
CA MET A 48 -2.12 7.00 -18.65
C MET A 48 -3.43 6.58 -19.33
N ALA A 49 -4.49 7.39 -19.23
CA ALA A 49 -5.76 7.12 -19.90
C ALA A 49 -5.64 7.08 -21.43
N GLU A 50 -4.81 7.93 -22.02
CA GLU A 50 -4.49 7.92 -23.46
C GLU A 50 -3.78 6.61 -23.87
N ASN A 51 -3.08 5.96 -22.95
CA ASN A 51 -2.40 4.68 -23.15
C ASN A 51 -3.25 3.46 -22.69
N GLY A 52 -4.53 3.67 -22.37
CA GLY A 52 -5.45 2.60 -21.99
C GLY A 52 -5.34 2.15 -20.53
N TYR A 53 -4.60 2.88 -19.66
CA TYR A 53 -4.48 2.60 -18.24
C TYR A 53 -5.36 3.53 -17.41
N PHE A 54 -6.13 2.95 -16.47
CA PHE A 54 -7.06 3.68 -15.62
C PHE A 54 -6.96 3.24 -14.18
N VAL A 55 -7.47 4.06 -13.25
CA VAL A 55 -7.78 3.65 -11.88
C VAL A 55 -9.24 3.98 -11.60
N ASP A 56 -10.02 2.96 -11.26
CA ASP A 56 -11.45 3.09 -10.94
C ASP A 56 -11.83 2.15 -9.79
N TRP A 57 -13.03 2.30 -9.29
CA TRP A 57 -13.62 1.37 -8.34
C TRP A 57 -13.92 0.03 -9.00
N TYR A 58 -13.56 -1.06 -8.31
CA TYR A 58 -13.94 -2.39 -8.78
C TYR A 58 -15.47 -2.54 -8.79
N ARG A 59 -15.96 -3.11 -9.86
CA ARG A 59 -17.38 -3.45 -10.05
C ARG A 59 -17.46 -4.85 -10.65
N GLU A 60 -17.99 -5.77 -9.85
CA GLU A 60 -18.16 -7.16 -10.27
C GLU A 60 -18.98 -7.24 -11.57
N GLY A 61 -18.58 -8.13 -12.48
CA GLY A 61 -19.18 -8.27 -13.80
C GLY A 61 -18.83 -7.18 -14.81
N VAL A 62 -18.07 -6.14 -14.42
CA VAL A 62 -17.57 -5.07 -15.30
C VAL A 62 -16.09 -5.26 -15.60
N GLN A 63 -15.25 -5.31 -14.56
CA GLN A 63 -13.83 -5.58 -14.73
C GLN A 63 -13.55 -7.09 -14.58
N GLN A 64 -12.45 -7.57 -15.16
CA GLN A 64 -12.09 -8.98 -15.24
C GLN A 64 -10.69 -9.21 -14.69
N GLY A 65 -10.44 -10.43 -14.15
CA GLY A 65 -9.10 -10.88 -13.81
C GLY A 65 -8.58 -10.41 -12.44
N VAL A 66 -9.45 -10.05 -11.49
CA VAL A 66 -9.00 -9.63 -10.15
C VAL A 66 -8.38 -10.81 -9.40
N ASP A 67 -8.95 -12.00 -9.49
CA ASP A 67 -8.47 -13.20 -8.79
C ASP A 67 -7.13 -13.64 -9.38
N GLU A 68 -7.06 -13.77 -10.69
CA GLU A 68 -5.84 -14.17 -11.41
C GLU A 68 -4.70 -13.16 -11.19
N MET A 69 -5.02 -11.88 -11.16
CA MET A 69 -4.03 -10.85 -10.88
C MET A 69 -3.49 -10.99 -9.46
N VAL A 70 -4.35 -11.17 -8.46
CA VAL A 70 -3.92 -11.34 -7.05
C VAL A 70 -3.13 -12.65 -6.88
N GLU A 71 -3.57 -13.75 -7.49
CA GLU A 71 -2.84 -15.02 -7.49
C GLU A 71 -1.43 -14.90 -8.08
N SER A 72 -1.27 -14.11 -9.15
CA SER A 72 0.03 -13.88 -9.80
C SER A 72 1.08 -13.24 -8.89
N LEU A 73 0.66 -12.59 -7.80
CA LEU A 73 1.54 -11.94 -6.83
C LEU A 73 2.17 -12.92 -5.83
N ASN A 74 1.68 -14.16 -5.74
CA ASN A 74 2.15 -15.19 -4.80
C ASN A 74 2.18 -14.70 -3.34
N ASN A 75 1.17 -13.96 -2.91
CA ASN A 75 1.04 -13.41 -1.57
C ASN A 75 -0.23 -13.96 -0.91
N SER A 76 -0.09 -14.91 0.01
CA SER A 76 -1.21 -15.60 0.65
C SER A 76 -2.15 -14.64 1.39
N MET A 77 -1.61 -13.61 2.05
CA MET A 77 -2.43 -12.63 2.78
C MET A 77 -3.34 -11.86 1.81
N TRP A 78 -2.83 -11.45 0.65
CA TRP A 78 -3.65 -10.77 -0.34
C TRP A 78 -4.64 -11.71 -1.04
N SER A 79 -4.26 -12.97 -1.28
CA SER A 79 -5.18 -13.97 -1.84
C SER A 79 -6.36 -14.30 -0.91
N GLU A 80 -6.14 -14.21 0.41
CA GLU A 80 -7.21 -14.42 1.42
C GLU A 80 -8.08 -13.17 1.63
N GLU A 81 -7.58 -11.97 1.36
CA GLU A 81 -8.28 -10.73 1.68
C GLU A 81 -8.92 -10.05 0.47
N ILE A 82 -8.19 -9.91 -0.64
CA ILE A 82 -8.59 -9.01 -1.72
C ILE A 82 -9.75 -9.58 -2.58
N PRO A 83 -9.71 -10.84 -3.08
CA PRO A 83 -10.83 -11.39 -3.81
C PRO A 83 -12.14 -11.43 -3.01
N PRO A 84 -12.18 -11.87 -1.74
CA PRO A 84 -13.38 -11.80 -0.93
C PRO A 84 -13.90 -10.37 -0.72
N ALA A 85 -13.02 -9.39 -0.55
CA ALA A 85 -13.42 -7.98 -0.45
C ALA A 85 -14.04 -7.46 -1.74
N ALA A 86 -13.44 -7.79 -2.89
CA ALA A 86 -13.94 -7.42 -4.21
C ALA A 86 -15.33 -8.00 -4.47
N HIS A 87 -15.49 -9.33 -4.34
CA HIS A 87 -16.75 -10.03 -4.59
C HIS A 87 -17.81 -9.77 -3.50
N GLY A 88 -17.37 -9.41 -2.28
CA GLY A 88 -18.25 -8.99 -1.19
C GLY A 88 -18.77 -7.55 -1.31
N GLY A 89 -18.43 -6.84 -2.39
CA GLY A 89 -18.88 -5.48 -2.66
C GLY A 89 -18.21 -4.41 -1.80
N MET A 90 -17.05 -4.69 -1.21
CA MET A 90 -16.24 -3.67 -0.54
C MET A 90 -15.65 -2.69 -1.56
N ARG A 91 -15.44 -1.45 -1.15
CA ARG A 91 -14.86 -0.42 -2.00
C ARG A 91 -13.37 -0.70 -2.25
N LEU A 92 -13.06 -1.30 -3.37
CA LEU A 92 -11.69 -1.60 -3.81
C LEU A 92 -11.32 -0.72 -5.01
N LEU A 93 -10.16 -0.07 -4.95
CA LEU A 93 -9.59 0.61 -6.12
C LEU A 93 -8.77 -0.39 -6.94
N VAL A 94 -9.00 -0.41 -8.25
CA VAL A 94 -8.25 -1.25 -9.18
C VAL A 94 -7.58 -0.41 -10.26
N GLY A 95 -6.35 -0.79 -10.59
CA GLY A 95 -5.67 -0.34 -11.78
C GLY A 95 -6.07 -1.23 -12.94
N LEU A 96 -6.34 -0.66 -14.08
CA LEU A 96 -6.90 -1.32 -15.26
C LEU A 96 -6.00 -1.08 -16.47
N GLU A 97 -5.84 -2.11 -17.31
CA GLU A 97 -5.49 -1.98 -18.71
C GLU A 97 -6.71 -2.36 -19.53
N GLY A 98 -7.34 -1.36 -20.18
CA GLY A 98 -8.66 -1.54 -20.78
C GLY A 98 -9.69 -1.96 -19.72
N ASN A 99 -10.15 -3.22 -19.77
CA ASN A 99 -11.11 -3.78 -18.80
C ASN A 99 -10.50 -4.88 -17.89
N THR A 100 -9.20 -5.12 -18.00
CA THR A 100 -8.48 -6.13 -17.24
C THR A 100 -7.87 -5.51 -16.00
N VAL A 101 -8.03 -6.16 -14.84
CA VAL A 101 -7.41 -5.72 -13.58
C VAL A 101 -5.90 -5.95 -13.67
N ALA A 102 -5.16 -4.87 -13.61
CA ALA A 102 -3.69 -4.80 -13.68
C ALA A 102 -3.04 -4.56 -12.31
N GLY A 103 -3.83 -4.16 -11.32
CA GLY A 103 -3.36 -3.91 -9.96
C GLY A 103 -4.50 -3.53 -9.03
N PHE A 104 -4.23 -3.43 -7.73
CA PHE A 104 -5.22 -3.05 -6.73
C PHE A 104 -4.62 -2.21 -5.61
N THR A 105 -5.49 -1.54 -4.85
CA THR A 105 -5.23 -1.00 -3.52
C THR A 105 -6.54 -0.84 -2.73
N GLY A 106 -6.47 -0.89 -1.41
CA GLY A 106 -7.64 -0.92 -0.54
C GLY A 106 -7.80 -2.29 0.14
N PRO A 107 -9.01 -2.67 0.60
CA PRO A 107 -10.28 -1.94 0.52
C PRO A 107 -10.28 -0.59 1.24
N VAL A 108 -11.17 0.33 0.83
CA VAL A 108 -11.20 1.74 1.27
C VAL A 108 -12.28 1.93 2.31
N TYR A 109 -11.90 2.15 3.55
CA TYR A 109 -12.78 2.52 4.66
C TYR A 109 -12.00 3.07 5.86
N PRO A 110 -12.58 4.01 6.63
CA PRO A 110 -11.97 4.45 7.88
C PRO A 110 -12.24 3.44 9.00
N GLU A 111 -11.20 3.11 9.76
CA GLU A 111 -11.35 2.34 11.00
C GLU A 111 -11.93 3.20 12.13
N PRO A 112 -12.44 2.58 13.22
CA PRO A 112 -12.97 3.31 14.37
C PRO A 112 -11.99 4.32 15.00
N THR A 113 -10.68 4.09 14.82
CA THR A 113 -9.62 5.02 15.26
C THR A 113 -9.51 6.27 14.39
N GLY A 114 -10.18 6.30 13.24
CA GLY A 114 -10.03 7.31 12.21
C GLY A 114 -8.85 7.06 11.27
N ARG A 115 -8.20 5.89 11.35
CA ARG A 115 -7.18 5.47 10.40
C ARG A 115 -7.85 5.00 9.11
N GLY A 116 -7.37 5.45 7.96
CA GLY A 116 -7.71 4.84 6.67
C GLY A 116 -7.08 3.44 6.57
N TYR A 117 -7.88 2.45 6.21
CA TYR A 117 -7.43 1.06 6.10
C TYR A 117 -6.46 0.88 4.91
N PHE A 118 -5.48 0.03 5.07
CA PHE A 118 -4.49 -0.25 4.02
C PHE A 118 -4.01 -1.70 4.12
N ALA A 119 -4.60 -2.59 3.32
CA ALA A 119 -4.12 -3.98 3.19
C ALA A 119 -2.84 -4.06 2.34
N GLY A 120 -2.70 -3.16 1.37
CA GLY A 120 -1.55 -3.12 0.48
C GLY A 120 -1.84 -2.45 -0.85
N ILE A 121 -0.81 -2.44 -1.67
CA ILE A 121 -0.86 -1.99 -3.05
C ILE A 121 0.01 -2.91 -3.90
N ALA A 122 -0.51 -3.36 -5.01
CA ALA A 122 0.24 -4.15 -5.97
C ALA A 122 -0.15 -3.85 -7.40
N VAL A 123 0.81 -4.04 -8.29
CA VAL A 123 0.62 -4.05 -9.75
C VAL A 123 1.19 -5.35 -10.27
N GLY A 124 0.41 -6.07 -11.05
CA GLY A 124 0.79 -7.34 -11.65
C GLY A 124 2.08 -7.22 -12.47
N PRO A 125 2.92 -8.28 -12.50
CA PRO A 125 4.25 -8.21 -13.13
C PRO A 125 4.24 -7.69 -14.58
N GLY A 126 3.22 -8.04 -15.37
CA GLY A 126 3.07 -7.61 -16.77
C GLY A 126 2.67 -6.14 -16.94
N PHE A 127 2.25 -5.45 -15.87
CA PHE A 127 1.69 -4.08 -15.91
C PHE A 127 2.55 -3.06 -15.14
N GLN A 128 3.73 -3.47 -14.67
CA GLN A 128 4.63 -2.62 -13.92
C GLN A 128 5.33 -1.58 -14.81
N ASN A 129 5.93 -0.58 -14.17
CA ASN A 129 6.74 0.49 -14.81
C ASN A 129 5.95 1.50 -15.66
N HIS A 130 4.62 1.43 -15.71
CA HIS A 130 3.75 2.43 -16.35
C HIS A 130 3.29 3.55 -15.37
N GLY A 131 3.69 3.44 -14.10
CA GLY A 131 3.31 4.41 -13.06
C GLY A 131 1.97 4.15 -12.39
N LEU A 132 1.32 3.02 -12.73
CA LEU A 132 0.01 2.63 -12.20
C LEU A 132 0.01 2.53 -10.66
N GLY A 133 1.08 1.99 -10.06
CA GLY A 133 1.20 1.91 -8.60
C GLY A 133 1.18 3.28 -7.91
N SER A 134 1.85 4.29 -8.49
CA SER A 134 1.77 5.65 -7.94
C SER A 134 0.36 6.21 -8.04
N LEU A 135 -0.30 6.04 -9.19
CA LEU A 135 -1.66 6.53 -9.40
C LEU A 135 -2.64 5.87 -8.43
N LEU A 136 -2.58 4.54 -8.27
CA LEU A 136 -3.37 3.79 -7.30
C LEU A 136 -3.21 4.35 -5.88
N PHE A 137 -1.96 4.58 -5.46
CA PHE A 137 -1.69 5.02 -4.10
C PHE A 137 -2.19 6.44 -3.81
N TYR A 138 -2.01 7.37 -4.75
CA TYR A 138 -2.55 8.73 -4.60
C TYR A 138 -4.08 8.74 -4.62
N LYS A 139 -4.71 7.91 -5.45
CA LYS A 139 -6.16 7.71 -5.46
C LYS A 139 -6.66 7.11 -4.15
N LEU A 140 -5.92 6.16 -3.57
CA LEU A 140 -6.22 5.61 -2.25
C LEU A 140 -6.23 6.70 -1.17
N CYS A 141 -5.16 7.50 -1.09
CA CYS A 141 -5.08 8.58 -0.11
C CYS A 141 -6.24 9.57 -0.23
N GLN A 142 -6.61 9.92 -1.47
CA GLN A 142 -7.77 10.79 -1.72
C GLN A 142 -9.09 10.10 -1.30
N ALA A 143 -9.26 8.84 -1.68
CA ALA A 143 -10.47 8.08 -1.36
C ALA A 143 -10.66 7.88 0.15
N GLU A 144 -9.58 7.60 0.88
CA GLU A 144 -9.61 7.49 2.35
C GLU A 144 -9.96 8.83 3.01
N LYS A 145 -9.37 9.93 2.53
CA LYS A 145 -9.74 11.28 2.97
C LYS A 145 -11.22 11.57 2.74
N ASP A 146 -11.74 11.27 1.56
CA ASP A 146 -13.14 11.50 1.16
C ASP A 146 -14.11 10.63 1.96
N CYS A 147 -13.67 9.46 2.45
CA CYS A 147 -14.43 8.60 3.36
C CYS A 147 -14.40 9.07 4.82
N GLY A 148 -13.65 10.13 5.14
CA GLY A 148 -13.55 10.68 6.48
C GLY A 148 -12.43 10.08 7.33
N ALA A 149 -11.50 9.33 6.76
CA ALA A 149 -10.28 8.96 7.46
C ALA A 149 -9.45 10.21 7.77
N ARG A 150 -8.88 10.25 8.97
CA ARG A 150 -8.08 11.39 9.46
C ARG A 150 -6.61 11.24 9.12
N TYR A 151 -6.12 10.00 9.11
CA TYR A 151 -4.73 9.68 8.83
C TYR A 151 -4.60 8.29 8.21
N MET A 152 -3.49 8.05 7.55
CA MET A 152 -3.07 6.71 7.17
C MET A 152 -1.74 6.35 7.83
N SER A 153 -1.58 5.08 8.17
CA SER A 153 -0.30 4.53 8.60
C SER A 153 -0.07 3.18 7.95
N LEU A 154 1.16 2.90 7.63
CA LEU A 154 1.58 1.65 7.01
C LEU A 154 2.90 1.17 7.61
N PHE A 155 3.13 -0.12 7.48
CA PHE A 155 4.33 -0.80 7.94
C PHE A 155 5.04 -1.41 6.73
N THR A 156 6.33 -1.11 6.55
CA THR A 156 7.07 -1.55 5.37
C THR A 156 8.55 -1.73 5.66
N GLY A 157 9.20 -2.64 4.95
CA GLY A 157 10.65 -2.79 5.01
C GLY A 157 11.38 -1.56 4.45
N ILE A 158 12.51 -1.19 5.06
CA ILE A 158 13.32 -0.04 4.61
C ILE A 158 13.90 -0.23 3.20
N ASN A 159 13.98 -1.47 2.71
CA ASN A 159 14.45 -1.82 1.37
C ASN A 159 13.30 -2.01 0.37
N ASN A 160 12.05 -1.81 0.78
CA ASN A 160 10.91 -1.93 -0.13
C ASN A 160 10.85 -0.73 -1.08
N HIS A 161 10.90 -0.96 -2.37
CA HIS A 161 10.83 0.09 -3.40
C HIS A 161 9.54 0.93 -3.33
N ALA A 162 8.43 0.34 -2.84
CA ALA A 162 7.17 1.06 -2.67
C ALA A 162 7.26 2.24 -1.69
N GLN A 163 8.27 2.28 -0.79
CA GLN A 163 8.50 3.42 0.10
C GLN A 163 8.66 4.76 -0.65
N ASN A 164 9.17 4.72 -1.88
CA ASN A 164 9.33 5.93 -2.69
C ASN A 164 7.96 6.53 -3.08
N ILE A 165 6.98 5.67 -3.35
CA ILE A 165 5.59 6.07 -3.61
C ILE A 165 5.00 6.71 -2.35
N TYR A 166 5.18 6.08 -1.19
CA TYR A 166 4.67 6.58 0.09
C TYR A 166 5.28 7.94 0.45
N LYS A 167 6.60 8.07 0.36
CA LYS A 167 7.30 9.34 0.61
C LYS A 167 6.84 10.44 -0.35
N SER A 168 6.66 10.12 -1.63
CA SER A 168 6.20 11.09 -2.62
C SER A 168 4.77 11.56 -2.38
N ALA A 169 3.94 10.74 -1.72
CA ALA A 169 2.59 11.09 -1.29
C ALA A 169 2.55 11.86 0.04
N GLY A 170 3.70 12.09 0.69
CA GLY A 170 3.82 12.86 1.92
C GLY A 170 3.91 12.02 3.19
N PHE A 171 4.04 10.70 3.09
CA PHE A 171 4.26 9.87 4.26
C PHE A 171 5.64 10.11 4.88
N GLU A 172 5.67 10.24 6.18
CA GLU A 172 6.89 10.38 6.98
C GLU A 172 7.12 9.14 7.83
N THR A 173 8.39 8.73 7.96
CA THR A 173 8.77 7.66 8.89
C THR A 173 8.64 8.16 10.33
N LYS A 174 7.87 7.46 11.14
CA LYS A 174 7.68 7.77 12.57
C LYS A 174 8.54 6.91 13.48
N ARG A 175 8.81 5.66 13.11
CA ARG A 175 9.60 4.75 13.94
C ARG A 175 10.18 3.60 13.11
N TYR A 176 11.36 3.14 13.51
CA TYR A 176 11.99 1.95 12.97
C TYR A 176 11.90 0.77 13.93
N PHE A 177 11.84 -0.43 13.37
CA PHE A 177 11.75 -1.69 14.08
C PHE A 177 12.76 -2.69 13.49
N ALA A 178 13.55 -3.34 14.33
CA ALA A 178 14.49 -4.35 13.91
C ALA A 178 13.95 -5.76 14.25
N VAL A 179 13.99 -6.66 13.29
CA VAL A 179 13.84 -8.09 13.54
C VAL A 179 15.20 -8.62 13.92
N MET A 180 15.33 -9.07 15.18
CA MET A 180 16.60 -9.50 15.76
C MET A 180 16.72 -11.02 15.70
N ILE A 181 17.86 -11.52 15.26
CA ILE A 181 18.22 -12.94 15.29
C ILE A 181 19.50 -13.16 16.07
N LYS A 182 19.67 -14.36 16.61
CA LYS A 182 20.91 -14.80 17.23
C LYS A 182 21.19 -16.22 16.75
N GLU A 183 22.37 -16.43 16.21
CA GLU A 183 22.88 -17.78 15.96
C GLU A 183 23.17 -18.45 17.29
N LEU A 184 22.69 -19.70 17.44
CA LEU A 184 22.87 -20.55 18.63
C LEU A 184 24.15 -21.36 18.53
#